data_71221e5c0abede723200ee840b4d4613
#
_entry.id   71221e5c0abede723200ee840b4d4613
#
_cell.length_a   1.000
_cell.length_b   1.000
_cell.length_c   1.000
_cell.angle_alpha   90.00
_cell.angle_beta   90.00
_cell.angle_gamma   90.00
#
_symmetry.space_group_name_H-M   'P 1'
#
loop_
_entity.id
_entity.type
_entity.pdbx_description
1 polymer ?
#
loop_
_entity_poly.entity_id
_entity_poly.type
_entity_poly.pdbx_seq_one_letter_code
_entity_poly.pdbx_strand_id
1 'polypeptide(L)'
;MILMSVLSLAGCAAASDEGAQGTPEPAVQQQPAPAVQPASKADAKSDKKKGKEKRSDKARVENRKSPTTEAEIRADLDVVGRALVSKASRTITPSKANRSVHQSGKEFVSRYIEINPNQVSTDMRPGNKAGTYIGFVRYSERVFECKGKTKQQAMSSTACNQTATRGMNEMIMFDGKAWRF
;
A
#
# COMPACT_ATOMS: atom_id res chain seq x y z
N MET A 1 -40.33 -4.21 -40.22
CA MET A 1 -39.46 -4.53 -41.36
C MET A 1 -38.21 -5.20 -40.82
N ILE A 2 -38.11 -6.46 -41.11
CA ILE A 2 -37.15 -7.47 -40.71
C ILE A 2 -35.89 -7.29 -41.56
N LEU A 3 -34.71 -7.36 -40.98
CA LEU A 3 -33.55 -7.90 -41.69
C LEU A 3 -32.57 -8.51 -40.68
N MET A 4 -32.64 -9.83 -40.69
CA MET A 4 -31.59 -10.74 -40.17
C MET A 4 -30.37 -10.66 -41.09
N SER A 5 -29.19 -10.72 -40.50
CA SER A 5 -27.98 -11.17 -41.17
C SER A 5 -27.17 -12.04 -40.21
N VAL A 6 -27.23 -13.31 -40.55
CA VAL A 6 -26.38 -14.41 -40.05
C VAL A 6 -25.24 -14.54 -41.05
N LEU A 7 -24.04 -14.85 -40.59
CA LEU A 7 -22.93 -15.62 -41.23
C LEU A 7 -21.65 -15.27 -40.50
N SER A 8 -20.65 -16.09 -40.24
CA SER A 8 -20.41 -17.53 -40.41
C SER A 8 -19.16 -17.85 -39.65
N LEU A 9 -19.08 -19.10 -39.24
CA LEU A 9 -17.93 -19.81 -38.69
C LEU A 9 -16.75 -19.88 -39.67
N ALA A 10 -15.52 -19.81 -39.10
CA ALA A 10 -14.34 -20.56 -39.53
C ALA A 10 -13.36 -20.45 -38.37
N GLY A 11 -12.94 -21.40 -37.61
CA GLY A 11 -12.57 -22.78 -37.83
C GLY A 11 -11.14 -22.87 -38.39
N CYS A 12 -10.07 -22.84 -37.54
CA CYS A 12 -8.79 -23.44 -37.90
C CYS A 12 -8.16 -24.01 -36.62
N ALA A 13 -8.07 -25.32 -36.63
CA ALA A 13 -7.32 -26.16 -35.72
C ALA A 13 -5.91 -26.40 -36.26
N ALA A 14 -5.08 -27.01 -35.40
CA ALA A 14 -3.76 -27.63 -35.59
C ALA A 14 -2.58 -26.65 -35.61
N ALA A 15 -1.48 -26.90 -34.92
CA ALA A 15 -0.76 -28.15 -34.72
C ALA A 15 0.08 -28.12 -33.45
N SER A 16 0.19 -29.26 -32.83
CA SER A 16 1.18 -29.66 -31.84
C SER A 16 2.59 -29.61 -32.45
N ASP A 17 3.56 -29.11 -31.70
CA ASP A 17 4.94 -29.51 -31.91
C ASP A 17 5.61 -29.75 -30.54
N GLU A 18 5.92 -31.00 -30.28
CA GLU A 18 6.75 -31.53 -29.21
C GLU A 18 8.20 -31.17 -29.52
N GLY A 19 8.83 -30.38 -28.69
CA GLY A 19 10.26 -30.11 -28.76
C GLY A 19 10.87 -30.15 -27.37
N ALA A 20 11.36 -31.31 -27.02
CA ALA A 20 12.10 -31.62 -25.79
C ALA A 20 13.43 -30.87 -25.68
N GLN A 21 13.88 -30.76 -24.42
CA GLN A 21 15.26 -30.70 -23.94
C GLN A 21 15.96 -29.35 -23.84
N GLY A 22 16.44 -29.13 -22.63
CA GLY A 22 17.54 -28.25 -22.35
C GLY A 22 17.38 -27.38 -21.12
N THR A 23 17.44 -28.00 -19.93
CA THR A 23 17.71 -27.25 -18.68
C THR A 23 19.23 -26.95 -18.65
N PRO A 24 19.62 -25.69 -18.62
CA PRO A 24 20.90 -25.32 -18.01
C PRO A 24 20.62 -24.76 -16.61
N GLU A 25 21.11 -25.47 -15.64
CA GLU A 25 21.35 -25.06 -14.26
C GLU A 25 22.15 -23.75 -14.24
N PRO A 26 21.65 -22.67 -13.65
CA PRO A 26 22.48 -21.48 -13.44
C PRO A 26 23.40 -21.71 -12.23
N ALA A 27 24.70 -21.73 -12.53
CA ALA A 27 25.77 -21.72 -11.57
C ALA A 27 25.56 -20.67 -10.47
N VAL A 28 25.63 -21.15 -9.24
CA VAL A 28 25.72 -20.35 -8.03
C VAL A 28 27.01 -19.53 -8.08
N GLN A 29 26.94 -18.28 -8.46
CA GLN A 29 28.02 -17.32 -8.23
C GLN A 29 28.02 -16.90 -6.78
N GLN A 30 28.95 -17.43 -6.02
CA GLN A 30 29.33 -16.97 -4.71
C GLN A 30 29.82 -15.52 -4.80
N GLN A 31 29.07 -14.62 -4.22
CA GLN A 31 29.45 -13.22 -4.06
C GLN A 31 30.41 -13.12 -2.86
N PRO A 32 31.61 -12.57 -3.01
CA PRO A 32 32.53 -12.41 -1.90
C PRO A 32 32.03 -11.34 -0.91
N ALA A 33 32.15 -11.66 0.37
CA ALA A 33 31.83 -10.78 1.49
C ALA A 33 32.62 -9.46 1.45
N PRO A 34 32.01 -8.30 1.73
CA PRO A 34 32.76 -7.07 1.89
C PRO A 34 33.49 -7.06 3.24
N ALA A 35 34.78 -6.75 3.13
CA ALA A 35 35.72 -6.61 4.24
C ALA A 35 35.29 -5.52 5.22
N VAL A 36 35.38 -5.88 6.48
CA VAL A 36 35.27 -4.97 7.65
C VAL A 36 36.47 -4.05 7.66
N GLN A 37 36.27 -2.73 7.59
CA GLN A 37 37.28 -1.74 7.93
C GLN A 37 37.03 -1.16 9.32
N PRO A 38 38.09 -0.95 10.11
CA PRO A 38 37.97 -0.56 11.51
C PRO A 38 37.83 0.96 11.69
N ALA A 39 37.19 1.27 12.79
CA ALA A 39 36.94 2.55 13.43
C ALA A 39 38.02 3.63 13.27
N SER A 40 37.59 4.84 12.98
CA SER A 40 38.28 6.05 13.42
C SER A 40 37.35 6.84 14.37
N LYS A 41 37.83 7.02 15.62
CA LYS A 41 37.32 7.91 16.62
C LYS A 41 37.57 9.35 16.19
N ALA A 42 36.54 10.17 16.24
CA ALA A 42 36.70 11.62 16.39
C ALA A 42 35.57 12.14 17.27
N ASP A 43 35.97 12.63 18.44
CA ASP A 43 35.18 13.41 19.38
C ASP A 43 34.68 14.69 18.71
N ALA A 44 33.39 14.95 18.80
CA ALA A 44 32.84 16.30 18.71
C ALA A 44 31.57 16.39 19.57
N LYS A 45 31.76 17.07 20.67
CA LYS A 45 30.79 17.58 21.62
C LYS A 45 29.93 18.63 20.93
N SER A 46 28.62 18.44 20.83
CA SER A 46 27.68 19.52 20.54
C SER A 46 26.28 19.20 21.02
N ASP A 47 25.87 19.97 21.98
CA ASP A 47 24.58 20.51 22.32
C ASP A 47 23.28 19.70 22.17
N LYS A 48 22.82 19.42 23.35
CA LYS A 48 21.51 18.99 23.80
C LYS A 48 20.44 20.03 23.47
N LYS A 49 19.76 19.94 22.30
CA LYS A 49 18.46 20.58 22.10
C LYS A 49 17.40 19.53 22.04
N LYS A 50 16.80 19.29 23.18
CA LYS A 50 15.72 18.36 23.48
C LYS A 50 14.45 18.85 22.77
N GLY A 51 14.20 18.37 21.56
CA GLY A 51 12.94 18.56 20.83
C GLY A 51 11.82 17.76 21.49
N LYS A 52 10.98 18.48 22.24
CA LYS A 52 9.79 18.01 22.96
C LYS A 52 8.61 17.99 22.00
N GLU A 53 8.59 17.06 21.04
CA GLU A 53 7.45 16.96 20.10
C GLU A 53 7.14 15.51 19.70
N LYS A 54 6.83 14.68 20.68
CA LYS A 54 6.36 13.31 20.45
C LYS A 54 5.36 12.81 21.50
N ARG A 55 4.59 13.72 22.14
CA ARG A 55 3.65 13.33 23.19
C ARG A 55 2.17 13.65 22.94
N SER A 56 1.79 14.26 21.82
CA SER A 56 0.41 14.70 21.64
C SER A 56 -0.54 13.64 21.09
N ASP A 57 -0.05 12.69 20.28
CA ASP A 57 -0.96 11.75 19.62
C ASP A 57 -1.32 10.53 20.51
N LYS A 58 -0.46 10.16 21.44
CA LYS A 58 -0.75 9.04 22.35
C LYS A 58 -1.70 9.40 23.49
N ALA A 59 -1.68 10.65 23.93
CA ALA A 59 -2.52 11.11 25.05
C ALA A 59 -4.00 11.33 24.67
N ARG A 60 -4.32 11.50 23.38
CA ARG A 60 -5.69 11.75 22.92
C ARG A 60 -6.55 10.49 22.81
N VAL A 61 -5.90 9.32 22.74
CA VAL A 61 -6.60 8.03 22.62
C VAL A 61 -6.90 7.44 24.01
N GLU A 62 -6.13 7.77 25.05
CA GLU A 62 -6.22 7.13 26.36
C GLU A 62 -7.37 7.62 27.24
N ASN A 63 -8.07 8.70 26.86
CA ASN A 63 -9.17 9.27 27.70
C ASN A 63 -10.58 9.03 27.12
N ARG A 64 -10.72 8.12 26.15
CA ARG A 64 -12.05 7.71 25.66
C ARG A 64 -12.61 6.63 26.58
N LYS A 65 -13.81 6.87 27.10
CA LYS A 65 -14.60 5.84 27.77
C LYS A 65 -14.74 4.66 26.81
N SER A 66 -14.43 3.44 27.28
CA SER A 66 -14.57 2.25 26.44
C SER A 66 -16.00 2.09 25.98
N PRO A 67 -16.24 1.84 24.68
CA PRO A 67 -17.60 1.63 24.19
C PRO A 67 -18.20 0.36 24.80
N THR A 68 -19.43 0.43 25.22
CA THR A 68 -20.12 -0.66 25.95
C THR A 68 -21.25 -1.27 25.14
N THR A 69 -21.83 -0.53 24.21
CA THR A 69 -22.89 -1.02 23.33
C THR A 69 -22.34 -1.34 21.94
N GLU A 70 -22.99 -2.24 21.22
CA GLU A 70 -22.62 -2.56 19.83
C GLU A 70 -22.62 -1.34 18.91
N ALA A 71 -23.59 -0.43 19.10
CA ALA A 71 -23.67 0.81 18.34
C ALA A 71 -22.46 1.72 18.60
N GLU A 72 -22.02 1.85 19.85
CA GLU A 72 -20.84 2.61 20.22
C GLU A 72 -19.56 1.96 19.67
N ILE A 73 -19.47 0.62 19.73
CA ILE A 73 -18.32 -0.13 19.20
C ILE A 73 -18.23 0.06 17.69
N ARG A 74 -19.36 0.07 16.96
CA ARG A 74 -19.41 0.34 15.53
C ARG A 74 -19.00 1.77 15.20
N ALA A 75 -19.51 2.75 15.94
CA ALA A 75 -19.13 4.17 15.77
C ALA A 75 -17.63 4.39 16.06
N ASP A 76 -17.09 3.69 17.06
CA ASP A 76 -15.66 3.75 17.37
C ASP A 76 -14.80 3.08 16.27
N LEU A 77 -15.29 1.98 15.65
CA LEU A 77 -14.66 1.37 14.48
C LEU A 77 -14.52 2.36 13.32
N ASP A 78 -15.54 3.15 13.04
CA ASP A 78 -15.50 4.17 11.98
C ASP A 78 -14.43 5.24 12.25
N VAL A 79 -14.27 5.64 13.50
CA VAL A 79 -13.25 6.62 13.91
C VAL A 79 -11.85 6.02 13.79
N VAL A 80 -11.67 4.80 14.31
CA VAL A 80 -10.39 4.09 14.27
C VAL A 80 -10.01 3.76 12.83
N GLY A 81 -10.96 3.31 12.01
CA GLY A 81 -10.75 3.01 10.60
C GLY A 81 -10.26 4.23 9.81
N ARG A 82 -10.91 5.40 9.99
CA ARG A 82 -10.43 6.66 9.36
C ARG A 82 -9.05 7.05 9.85
N ALA A 83 -8.75 6.89 11.13
CA ALA A 83 -7.42 7.19 11.68
C ALA A 83 -6.34 6.26 11.11
N LEU A 84 -6.64 4.97 10.96
CA LEU A 84 -5.76 3.96 10.36
C LEU A 84 -5.45 4.33 8.91
N VAL A 85 -6.48 4.60 8.10
CA VAL A 85 -6.31 4.94 6.68
C VAL A 85 -5.61 6.30 6.51
N SER A 86 -5.87 7.27 7.38
CA SER A 86 -5.13 8.54 7.41
C SER A 86 -3.65 8.34 7.73
N LYS A 87 -3.30 7.41 8.62
CA LYS A 87 -1.93 7.03 8.89
C LYS A 87 -1.31 6.35 7.66
N ALA A 88 -2.00 5.39 7.06
CA ALA A 88 -1.56 4.69 5.84
C ALA A 88 -1.29 5.68 4.71
N SER A 89 -2.16 6.67 4.47
CA SER A 89 -1.99 7.68 3.42
C SER A 89 -0.74 8.56 3.60
N ARG A 90 -0.27 8.73 4.84
CA ARG A 90 0.96 9.50 5.15
C ARG A 90 2.24 8.66 5.08
N THR A 91 2.12 7.34 5.26
CA THR A 91 3.28 6.43 5.31
C THR A 91 3.48 5.63 4.04
N ILE A 92 2.54 5.71 3.10
CA ILE A 92 2.61 4.94 1.86
C ILE A 92 3.83 5.31 1.01
N THR A 93 4.46 4.29 0.45
CA THR A 93 5.59 4.44 -0.48
C THR A 93 5.37 3.55 -1.72
N PRO A 94 5.64 4.07 -2.93
CA PRO A 94 6.06 5.45 -3.24
C PRO A 94 4.92 6.45 -3.08
N SER A 95 5.20 7.60 -2.46
CA SER A 95 4.26 8.71 -2.31
C SER A 95 4.43 9.75 -3.41
N LYS A 96 3.50 10.72 -3.50
CA LYS A 96 3.60 11.83 -4.43
C LYS A 96 4.88 12.67 -4.24
N ALA A 97 5.33 12.80 -2.98
CA ALA A 97 6.58 13.51 -2.65
C ALA A 97 7.82 12.65 -2.89
N ASN A 98 7.70 11.33 -2.77
CA ASN A 98 8.81 10.39 -2.93
C ASN A 98 8.41 9.31 -3.96
N ARG A 99 8.49 9.67 -5.23
CA ARG A 99 8.10 8.81 -6.35
C ARG A 99 9.19 7.79 -6.65
N SER A 100 8.79 6.58 -6.99
CA SER A 100 9.70 5.63 -7.63
C SER A 100 9.85 5.97 -9.11
N VAL A 101 11.07 5.87 -9.66
CA VAL A 101 11.34 6.15 -11.08
C VAL A 101 12.10 4.99 -11.70
N HIS A 102 11.64 4.56 -12.85
CA HIS A 102 12.32 3.54 -13.65
C HIS A 102 12.35 3.98 -15.13
N GLN A 103 13.26 3.42 -15.90
CA GLN A 103 13.32 3.63 -17.33
C GLN A 103 12.45 2.59 -18.04
N SER A 104 11.63 3.05 -18.98
CA SER A 104 10.81 2.21 -19.85
C SER A 104 11.07 2.58 -21.30
N GLY A 105 11.91 1.79 -21.96
CA GLY A 105 12.38 2.09 -23.30
C GLY A 105 13.19 3.38 -23.35
N LYS A 106 12.72 4.37 -24.13
CA LYS A 106 13.37 5.69 -24.29
C LYS A 106 12.86 6.74 -23.30
N GLU A 107 11.90 6.40 -22.47
CA GLU A 107 11.28 7.32 -21.52
C GLU A 107 11.53 6.87 -20.07
N PHE A 108 11.40 7.83 -19.16
CA PHE A 108 11.35 7.57 -17.72
C PHE A 108 9.92 7.63 -17.25
N VAL A 109 9.56 6.68 -16.39
CA VAL A 109 8.24 6.60 -15.74
C VAL A 109 8.41 6.76 -14.26
N SER A 110 7.77 7.77 -13.68
CA SER A 110 7.67 7.92 -12.24
C SER A 110 6.32 7.40 -11.76
N ARG A 111 6.32 6.71 -10.64
CA ARG A 111 5.14 6.09 -10.06
C ARG A 111 4.94 6.52 -8.62
N TYR A 112 3.69 6.76 -8.23
CA TYR A 112 3.30 6.99 -6.84
C TYR A 112 1.90 6.44 -6.57
N ILE A 113 1.58 6.33 -5.29
CA ILE A 113 0.29 5.81 -4.81
C ILE A 113 -0.38 6.90 -3.97
N GLU A 114 -1.69 7.04 -4.13
CA GLU A 114 -2.53 7.90 -3.31
C GLU A 114 -3.64 7.09 -2.65
N ILE A 115 -3.90 7.40 -1.39
CA ILE A 115 -5.04 6.89 -0.63
C ILE A 115 -5.93 8.09 -0.30
N ASN A 116 -7.24 7.95 -0.55
CA ASN A 116 -8.20 8.95 -0.11
C ASN A 116 -8.73 8.58 1.29
N PRO A 117 -8.32 9.25 2.36
CA PRO A 117 -8.74 8.93 3.72
C PRO A 117 -10.22 9.20 3.99
N ASN A 118 -10.92 9.90 3.08
CA ASN A 118 -12.35 10.16 3.19
C ASN A 118 -13.21 9.06 2.55
N GLN A 119 -12.59 8.15 1.79
CA GLN A 119 -13.26 7.00 1.16
C GLN A 119 -12.94 5.72 1.91
N VAL A 120 -13.45 5.63 3.13
CA VAL A 120 -13.30 4.47 4.01
C VAL A 120 -14.67 3.90 4.30
N SER A 121 -14.81 2.59 4.18
CA SER A 121 -15.98 1.86 4.65
C SER A 121 -15.57 0.84 5.70
N THR A 122 -16.39 0.68 6.71
CA THR A 122 -16.17 -0.27 7.80
C THR A 122 -17.30 -1.29 7.85
N ASP A 123 -16.99 -2.48 8.29
CA ASP A 123 -17.94 -3.56 8.57
C ASP A 123 -17.52 -4.26 9.86
N MET A 124 -18.47 -4.76 10.63
CA MET A 124 -18.20 -5.39 11.91
C MET A 124 -18.94 -6.72 12.02
N ARG A 125 -18.25 -7.73 12.51
CA ARG A 125 -18.82 -9.06 12.78
C ARG A 125 -18.52 -9.48 14.22
N PRO A 126 -19.39 -10.28 14.85
CA PRO A 126 -19.08 -10.88 16.15
C PRO A 126 -17.80 -11.71 16.09
N GLY A 127 -16.99 -11.62 17.13
CA GLY A 127 -15.81 -12.46 17.32
C GLY A 127 -16.16 -13.81 17.98
N ASN A 128 -15.14 -14.62 18.22
CA ASN A 128 -15.30 -15.95 18.79
C ASN A 128 -15.66 -15.95 20.29
N LYS A 129 -15.46 -14.83 20.98
CA LYS A 129 -15.78 -14.66 22.41
C LYS A 129 -16.86 -13.61 22.57
N ALA A 130 -17.73 -13.77 23.55
CA ALA A 130 -18.74 -12.77 23.89
C ALA A 130 -18.08 -11.40 24.15
N GLY A 131 -18.65 -10.34 23.58
CA GLY A 131 -18.14 -8.98 23.70
C GLY A 131 -16.90 -8.66 22.86
N THR A 132 -16.42 -9.58 22.00
CA THR A 132 -15.36 -9.32 21.04
C THR A 132 -15.95 -9.18 19.63
N TYR A 133 -15.28 -8.39 18.77
CA TYR A 133 -15.69 -8.17 17.38
C TYR A 133 -14.50 -8.15 16.44
N ILE A 134 -14.76 -8.50 15.20
CA ILE A 134 -13.82 -8.36 14.08
C ILE A 134 -14.30 -7.21 13.21
N GLY A 135 -13.46 -6.20 13.06
CA GLY A 135 -13.71 -5.06 12.19
C GLY A 135 -12.96 -5.20 10.87
N PHE A 136 -13.63 -4.84 9.78
CA PHE A 136 -13.04 -4.75 8.45
C PHE A 136 -13.03 -3.29 8.04
N VAL A 137 -11.86 -2.78 7.68
CA VAL A 137 -11.66 -1.42 7.19
C VAL A 137 -11.28 -1.50 5.72
N ARG A 138 -12.15 -1.01 4.83
CA ARG A 138 -11.95 -1.07 3.39
C ARG A 138 -11.67 0.31 2.84
N TYR A 139 -10.65 0.41 1.99
CA TYR A 139 -10.27 1.63 1.29
C TYR A 139 -9.63 1.31 -0.05
N SER A 140 -9.32 2.32 -0.84
CA SER A 140 -8.71 2.13 -2.16
C SER A 140 -7.40 2.88 -2.28
N GLU A 141 -6.40 2.22 -2.84
CA GLU A 141 -5.15 2.79 -3.30
C GLU A 141 -5.24 3.07 -4.80
N ARG A 142 -4.92 4.28 -5.21
CA ARG A 142 -4.84 4.67 -6.62
C ARG A 142 -3.39 4.82 -7.02
N VAL A 143 -3.00 4.12 -8.08
CA VAL A 143 -1.65 4.14 -8.62
C VAL A 143 -1.61 5.11 -9.79
N PHE A 144 -0.65 6.03 -9.75
CA PHE A 144 -0.42 7.03 -10.78
C PHE A 144 0.95 6.84 -11.42
N GLU A 145 1.01 7.07 -12.74
CA GLU A 145 2.25 7.08 -13.50
C GLU A 145 2.37 8.37 -14.31
N CYS A 146 3.55 8.96 -14.25
CA CYS A 146 3.89 10.17 -14.98
C CYS A 146 5.09 9.87 -15.86
N LYS A 147 5.05 10.27 -17.14
CA LYS A 147 6.10 10.02 -18.11
C LYS A 147 6.95 11.28 -18.37
N GLY A 148 8.21 11.07 -18.71
CA GLY A 148 9.12 12.16 -19.11
C GLY A 148 10.31 11.63 -19.90
N LYS A 149 10.91 12.48 -20.73
CA LYS A 149 12.11 12.14 -21.50
C LYS A 149 13.35 11.99 -20.62
N THR A 150 13.34 12.62 -19.46
CA THR A 150 14.39 12.51 -18.44
C THR A 150 13.80 12.10 -17.09
N LYS A 151 14.62 11.55 -16.21
CA LYS A 151 14.23 11.20 -14.84
C LYS A 151 13.63 12.41 -14.11
N GLN A 152 14.24 13.57 -14.25
CA GLN A 152 13.79 14.81 -13.61
C GLN A 152 12.41 15.24 -14.14
N GLN A 153 12.20 15.21 -15.46
CA GLN A 153 10.89 15.51 -16.05
C GLN A 153 9.81 14.55 -15.58
N ALA A 154 10.09 13.25 -15.51
CA ALA A 154 9.14 12.28 -14.98
C ALA A 154 8.79 12.55 -13.51
N MET A 155 9.78 12.92 -12.69
CA MET A 155 9.57 13.24 -11.27
C MET A 155 8.78 14.52 -11.05
N SER A 156 9.02 15.57 -11.82
CA SER A 156 8.38 16.88 -11.69
C SER A 156 7.05 16.98 -12.45
N SER A 157 6.74 16.00 -13.30
CA SER A 157 5.52 16.01 -14.10
C SER A 157 4.26 16.07 -13.22
N THR A 158 3.35 16.96 -13.60
CA THR A 158 2.00 17.04 -13.03
C THR A 158 0.97 16.29 -13.87
N ALA A 159 1.31 16.00 -15.13
CA ALA A 159 0.49 15.22 -16.05
C ALA A 159 0.70 13.72 -15.79
N CYS A 160 -0.03 13.19 -14.83
CA CYS A 160 0.04 11.79 -14.43
C CYS A 160 -1.30 11.10 -14.69
N ASN A 161 -1.25 9.89 -15.19
CA ASN A 161 -2.42 9.07 -15.43
C ASN A 161 -2.59 8.06 -14.30
N GLN A 162 -3.83 7.86 -13.87
CA GLN A 162 -4.15 6.75 -12.98
C GLN A 162 -4.11 5.45 -13.80
N THR A 163 -3.24 4.53 -13.43
CA THR A 163 -3.02 3.28 -14.14
C THR A 163 -3.68 2.09 -13.46
N ALA A 164 -3.91 2.18 -12.15
CA ALA A 164 -4.57 1.13 -11.41
C ALA A 164 -5.30 1.66 -10.17
N THR A 165 -6.28 0.86 -9.70
CA THR A 165 -6.91 0.99 -8.39
C THR A 165 -6.81 -0.35 -7.69
N ARG A 166 -6.43 -0.36 -6.41
CA ARG A 166 -6.37 -1.54 -5.57
C ARG A 166 -7.32 -1.38 -4.40
N GLY A 167 -8.20 -2.36 -4.22
CA GLY A 167 -9.03 -2.45 -3.01
C GLY A 167 -8.20 -3.03 -1.86
N MET A 168 -8.14 -2.33 -0.75
CA MET A 168 -7.49 -2.77 0.48
C MET A 168 -8.55 -3.16 1.50
N ASN A 169 -8.27 -4.20 2.28
CA ASN A 169 -9.15 -4.67 3.34
C ASN A 169 -8.29 -5.02 4.55
N GLU A 170 -8.30 -4.15 5.54
CA GLU A 170 -7.60 -4.33 6.81
C GLU A 170 -8.53 -4.97 7.83
N MET A 171 -8.05 -5.96 8.54
CA MET A 171 -8.79 -6.63 9.60
C MET A 171 -8.23 -6.21 10.95
N ILE A 172 -9.10 -5.74 11.83
CA ILE A 172 -8.77 -5.33 13.20
C ILE A 172 -9.69 -6.03 14.19
N MET A 173 -9.26 -6.13 15.43
CA MET A 173 -10.00 -6.88 16.46
C MET A 173 -10.37 -5.96 17.63
N PHE A 174 -11.61 -6.03 18.07
CA PHE A 174 -12.07 -5.44 19.34
C PHE A 174 -11.95 -6.47 20.46
N ASP A 175 -11.16 -6.16 21.48
CA ASP A 175 -10.83 -7.07 22.59
C ASP A 175 -11.81 -6.98 23.78
N GLY A 176 -12.93 -6.28 23.62
CA GLY A 176 -13.90 -5.96 24.67
C GLY A 176 -13.65 -4.59 25.34
N LYS A 177 -12.55 -3.90 24.95
CA LYS A 177 -12.20 -2.58 25.50
C LYS A 177 -11.80 -1.60 24.41
N ALA A 178 -11.05 -2.03 23.40
CA ALA A 178 -10.54 -1.20 22.33
C ALA A 178 -10.24 -2.02 21.07
N TRP A 179 -10.18 -1.34 19.92
CA TRP A 179 -9.70 -1.91 18.67
C TRP A 179 -8.18 -2.07 18.67
N ARG A 180 -7.70 -3.25 18.21
CA ARG A 180 -6.28 -3.61 18.09
C ARG A 180 -5.92 -3.86 16.62
N PHE A 181 -4.78 -3.32 16.18
CA PHE A 181 -4.22 -3.42 14.84
C PHE A 181 -2.71 -3.24 14.84
#